data_e02fff08c11ec528a20b76f81069c931
#
_entry.id   e02fff08c11ec528a20b76f81069c931
#
_cell.length_a   1.000
_cell.length_b   1.000
_cell.length_c   1.000
_cell.angle_alpha   90.00
_cell.angle_beta   90.00
_cell.angle_gamma   90.00
#
_symmetry.space_group_name_H-M   'P 1'
#
loop_
_entity.id
_entity.type
_entity.pdbx_description
1 polymer ?
#
loop_
_entity_poly.entity_id
_entity_poly.type
_entity_poly.pdbx_seq_one_letter_code
_entity_poly.pdbx_strand_id
1 'polypeptide(L)'
;MSKSVELRQKRSELWEKAKLFLDNAKRNGDVLSADDRATYEKMEQEIVDLGKEIGIIERREALDLEMSKPTSAPISTNPNTKTEEKTGRSSDEYKKSFWLAMRNKKNPYEAINALQIGTDSEGGYLVPDEYENTLIEKLHDENIIRQYATVIKSSNGDKKIPVVAGYGEATWTDEEAAYTESDDSFGVITLGAHKLTSIIKVSEELLNDSAFDLEQYISKEFVRRMAAAEENAFINGTGTGRPTGILQTAETGKTTATAAAITADEVIDLYHSLRSPYRKNAVFIANDSTVKAVRQLKDSNGMYLWQPGLKEGQPDTLIGNRIISSAYMPEIGAGKKPILFGDISYYWIADRQGRTFQRLNELYAETGQVGFKTFQRVDGKLTLAETVKTLTCKAS
;
A
#
# COMPACT_ATOMS: atom_id res chain seq x y z
N MET A 1 -24.95 10.56 -49.96
CA MET A 1 -23.52 10.17 -50.11
C MET A 1 -22.66 11.34 -49.72
N SER A 2 -21.53 11.16 -49.12
CA SER A 2 -20.60 12.26 -48.83
C SER A 2 -20.08 12.87 -50.13
N LYS A 3 -19.97 14.20 -50.16
CA LYS A 3 -19.48 14.94 -51.33
C LYS A 3 -18.11 14.49 -51.80
N SER A 4 -17.27 13.98 -50.86
CA SER A 4 -15.98 13.39 -51.15
C SER A 4 -16.07 12.08 -51.97
N VAL A 5 -17.11 11.26 -51.72
CA VAL A 5 -17.36 10.02 -52.50
C VAL A 5 -17.80 10.35 -53.95
N GLU A 6 -18.66 11.35 -54.15
CA GLU A 6 -19.07 11.75 -55.48
C GLU A 6 -17.92 12.29 -56.31
N LEU A 7 -17.03 13.08 -55.72
CA LEU A 7 -15.87 13.62 -56.42
C LEU A 7 -14.84 12.53 -56.75
N ARG A 8 -14.66 11.54 -55.87
CA ARG A 8 -13.79 10.36 -56.13
C ARG A 8 -14.33 9.54 -57.31
N GLN A 9 -15.65 9.39 -57.39
CA GLN A 9 -16.28 8.68 -58.51
C GLN A 9 -16.07 9.42 -59.82
N LYS A 10 -16.30 10.75 -59.85
CA LYS A 10 -16.04 11.60 -61.04
C LYS A 10 -14.58 11.55 -61.46
N ARG A 11 -13.65 11.60 -60.52
CA ARG A 11 -12.21 11.47 -60.78
C ARG A 11 -11.86 10.14 -61.41
N SER A 12 -12.46 9.02 -60.93
CA SER A 12 -12.24 7.69 -61.50
C SER A 12 -12.81 7.58 -62.90
N GLU A 13 -14.00 8.10 -63.14
CA GLU A 13 -14.62 8.11 -64.46
C GLU A 13 -13.80 8.92 -65.48
N LEU A 14 -13.26 10.11 -65.07
CA LEU A 14 -12.42 10.93 -65.89
C LEU A 14 -11.07 10.23 -66.21
N TRP A 15 -10.51 9.52 -65.27
CA TRP A 15 -9.31 8.74 -65.45
C TRP A 15 -9.48 7.62 -66.44
N GLU A 16 -10.61 6.89 -66.39
CA GLU A 16 -10.95 5.84 -67.39
C GLU A 16 -11.13 6.44 -68.78
N LYS A 17 -11.81 7.61 -68.88
CA LYS A 17 -11.92 8.35 -70.16
C LYS A 17 -10.58 8.78 -70.72
N ALA A 18 -9.66 9.27 -69.86
CA ALA A 18 -8.32 9.69 -70.26
C ALA A 18 -7.48 8.48 -70.76
N LYS A 19 -7.61 7.32 -70.15
CA LYS A 19 -6.95 6.08 -70.66
C LYS A 19 -7.52 5.66 -72.03
N LEU A 20 -8.83 5.58 -72.15
CA LEU A 20 -9.48 5.23 -73.44
C LEU A 20 -9.13 6.23 -74.53
N PHE A 21 -8.99 7.54 -74.18
CA PHE A 21 -8.58 8.58 -75.13
C PHE A 21 -7.15 8.31 -75.60
N LEU A 22 -6.20 8.01 -74.73
CA LEU A 22 -4.83 7.67 -75.06
C LEU A 22 -4.73 6.41 -75.97
N ASP A 23 -5.57 5.40 -75.71
CA ASP A 23 -5.58 4.17 -76.49
C ASP A 23 -6.12 4.40 -77.90
N ASN A 24 -7.07 5.31 -78.07
CA ASN A 24 -7.68 5.62 -79.36
C ASN A 24 -7.08 6.80 -80.10
N ALA A 25 -6.15 7.54 -79.51
CA ALA A 25 -5.56 8.74 -80.10
C ALA A 25 -4.72 8.41 -81.32
N LYS A 26 -4.84 9.27 -82.34
CA LYS A 26 -4.08 9.17 -83.58
C LYS A 26 -2.60 9.45 -83.30
N ARG A 27 -1.77 8.47 -83.60
CA ARG A 27 -0.33 8.56 -83.47
C ARG A 27 0.32 8.78 -84.82
N ASN A 28 1.23 9.72 -84.92
CA ASN A 28 2.11 9.89 -86.06
C ASN A 28 3.49 9.29 -85.66
N GLY A 29 3.71 8.05 -85.97
CA GLY A 29 4.77 7.26 -85.38
C GLY A 29 4.48 6.93 -83.91
N ASP A 30 5.47 7.12 -83.01
CA ASP A 30 5.28 6.91 -81.56
C ASP A 30 4.82 8.19 -80.78
N VAL A 31 4.59 9.31 -81.48
CA VAL A 31 4.27 10.60 -80.86
C VAL A 31 2.79 10.98 -81.10
N LEU A 32 2.09 11.41 -80.04
CA LEU A 32 0.74 11.94 -80.10
C LEU A 32 0.65 13.19 -80.93
N SER A 33 -0.51 13.39 -81.62
CA SER A 33 -0.77 14.63 -82.35
C SER A 33 -0.78 15.84 -81.37
N ALA A 34 -0.48 17.06 -81.85
CA ALA A 34 -0.47 18.24 -81.00
C ALA A 34 -1.85 18.53 -80.37
N ASP A 35 -2.94 18.30 -81.10
CA ASP A 35 -4.32 18.51 -80.62
C ASP A 35 -4.76 17.47 -79.60
N ASP A 36 -4.39 16.19 -79.80
CA ASP A 36 -4.70 15.11 -78.86
C ASP A 36 -3.87 15.28 -77.55
N ARG A 37 -2.65 15.78 -77.67
CA ARG A 37 -1.81 16.08 -76.52
C ARG A 37 -2.44 17.17 -75.64
N ALA A 38 -2.86 18.29 -76.27
CA ALA A 38 -3.53 19.38 -75.55
C ALA A 38 -4.82 18.95 -74.88
N THR A 39 -5.56 18.03 -75.48
CA THR A 39 -6.80 17.45 -74.91
C THR A 39 -6.51 16.55 -73.73
N TYR A 40 -5.49 15.73 -73.83
CA TYR A 40 -5.06 14.83 -72.71
C TYR A 40 -4.52 15.65 -71.53
N GLU A 41 -3.71 16.69 -71.78
CA GLU A 41 -3.19 17.58 -70.75
C GLU A 41 -4.32 18.30 -69.97
N LYS A 42 -5.41 18.66 -70.64
CA LYS A 42 -6.62 19.24 -69.98
C LYS A 42 -7.27 18.19 -69.06
N MET A 43 -7.46 16.94 -69.54
CA MET A 43 -8.04 15.86 -68.71
C MET A 43 -7.14 15.56 -67.50
N GLU A 44 -5.85 15.53 -67.67
CA GLU A 44 -4.90 15.31 -66.58
C GLU A 44 -4.98 16.42 -65.53
N GLN A 45 -5.06 17.70 -65.98
CA GLN A 45 -5.19 18.82 -65.07
C GLN A 45 -6.50 18.78 -64.26
N GLU A 46 -7.63 18.40 -64.90
CA GLU A 46 -8.89 18.24 -64.21
C GLU A 46 -8.84 17.09 -63.15
N ILE A 47 -8.15 15.98 -63.45
CA ILE A 47 -7.95 14.88 -62.50
C ILE A 47 -7.11 15.34 -61.30
N VAL A 48 -6.09 16.15 -61.52
CA VAL A 48 -5.23 16.70 -60.45
C VAL A 48 -6.03 17.68 -59.59
N ASP A 49 -6.82 18.53 -60.17
CA ASP A 49 -7.61 19.54 -59.45
C ASP A 49 -8.75 18.89 -58.64
N LEU A 50 -9.43 17.86 -59.19
CA LEU A 50 -10.38 17.03 -58.42
C LEU A 50 -9.68 16.37 -57.24
N GLY A 51 -8.45 15.91 -57.39
CA GLY A 51 -7.66 15.35 -56.31
C GLY A 51 -7.35 16.30 -55.15
N LYS A 52 -7.05 17.58 -55.51
CA LYS A 52 -6.83 18.63 -54.51
C LYS A 52 -8.14 18.96 -53.76
N GLU A 53 -9.27 19.05 -54.48
CA GLU A 53 -10.57 19.35 -53.91
C GLU A 53 -11.05 18.23 -52.93
N ILE A 54 -10.84 16.96 -53.32
CA ILE A 54 -11.12 15.83 -52.46
C ILE A 54 -10.30 15.93 -51.16
N GLY A 55 -9.00 16.23 -51.22
CA GLY A 55 -8.15 16.38 -50.05
C GLY A 55 -8.56 17.54 -49.13
N ILE A 56 -9.11 18.62 -49.68
CA ILE A 56 -9.66 19.74 -48.87
C ILE A 56 -10.94 19.31 -48.13
N ILE A 57 -11.83 18.62 -48.80
CA ILE A 57 -13.11 18.16 -48.23
C ILE A 57 -12.83 17.11 -47.14
N GLU A 58 -11.98 16.16 -47.38
CA GLU A 58 -11.61 15.13 -46.39
C GLU A 58 -10.96 15.73 -45.14
N ARG A 59 -10.10 16.73 -45.33
CA ARG A 59 -9.49 17.44 -44.21
C ARG A 59 -10.51 18.23 -43.39
N ARG A 60 -11.49 18.81 -44.06
CA ARG A 60 -12.62 19.48 -43.41
C ARG A 60 -13.52 18.49 -42.66
N GLU A 61 -13.89 17.35 -43.27
CA GLU A 61 -14.69 16.31 -42.63
C GLU A 61 -13.97 15.76 -41.40
N ALA A 62 -12.66 15.60 -41.46
CA ALA A 62 -11.83 15.15 -40.31
C ALA A 62 -11.82 16.19 -39.16
N LEU A 63 -11.68 17.50 -39.50
CA LEU A 63 -11.75 18.58 -38.52
C LEU A 63 -13.16 18.72 -37.90
N ASP A 64 -14.23 18.59 -38.72
CA ASP A 64 -15.59 18.61 -38.23
C ASP A 64 -15.86 17.42 -37.26
N LEU A 65 -15.31 16.25 -37.56
CA LEU A 65 -15.38 15.07 -36.67
C LEU A 65 -14.61 15.29 -35.38
N GLU A 66 -13.46 15.95 -35.43
CA GLU A 66 -12.66 16.27 -34.25
C GLU A 66 -13.35 17.31 -33.36
N MET A 67 -13.95 18.35 -33.99
CA MET A 67 -14.68 19.39 -33.29
C MET A 67 -16.08 18.97 -32.83
N SER A 68 -16.67 17.92 -33.40
CA SER A 68 -17.95 17.36 -32.97
C SER A 68 -17.79 16.41 -31.76
N LYS A 69 -16.58 16.04 -31.40
CA LYS A 69 -16.34 15.32 -30.13
C LYS A 69 -16.74 16.24 -28.99
N PRO A 70 -17.66 15.80 -28.08
CA PRO A 70 -18.11 16.65 -26.99
C PRO A 70 -16.91 17.01 -26.10
N THR A 71 -16.55 18.30 -26.12
CA THR A 71 -15.53 18.87 -25.20
C THR A 71 -16.12 19.17 -23.82
N SER A 72 -17.40 18.87 -23.60
CA SER A 72 -18.04 19.00 -22.30
C SER A 72 -17.91 17.72 -21.49
N ALA A 73 -16.76 17.52 -20.86
CA ALA A 73 -16.79 17.00 -19.51
C ALA A 73 -17.48 18.09 -18.66
N PRO A 74 -18.51 17.78 -17.85
CA PRO A 74 -19.14 18.80 -17.02
C PRO A 74 -18.08 19.45 -16.14
N ILE A 75 -18.10 20.78 -16.02
CA ILE A 75 -17.23 21.62 -15.18
C ILE A 75 -17.57 21.37 -13.69
N SER A 76 -17.68 20.12 -13.29
CA SER A 76 -17.79 19.68 -11.88
C SER A 76 -16.48 19.14 -11.33
N THR A 77 -15.44 19.06 -12.13
CA THR A 77 -14.09 18.79 -11.67
C THR A 77 -13.36 20.11 -11.48
N ASN A 78 -12.94 20.36 -10.23
CA ASN A 78 -12.04 21.45 -9.86
C ASN A 78 -10.99 21.67 -10.94
N PRO A 79 -10.76 22.93 -11.43
CA PRO A 79 -9.81 23.20 -12.50
C PRO A 79 -8.34 22.97 -12.13
N ASN A 80 -8.08 22.33 -10.99
CA ASN A 80 -6.73 22.06 -10.49
C ASN A 80 -6.37 20.58 -10.40
N THR A 81 -7.18 19.66 -10.92
CA THR A 81 -6.73 18.30 -11.14
C THR A 81 -6.04 18.21 -12.50
N LYS A 82 -4.81 18.70 -12.59
CA LYS A 82 -3.87 18.12 -13.54
C LYS A 82 -3.93 16.63 -13.25
N THR A 83 -4.43 15.83 -14.18
CA THR A 83 -4.15 14.40 -14.19
C THR A 83 -2.63 14.35 -14.33
N GLU A 84 -1.93 14.22 -13.19
CA GLU A 84 -0.50 13.99 -13.22
C GLU A 84 -0.35 12.69 -14.01
N GLU A 85 0.31 12.78 -15.15
CA GLU A 85 0.71 11.58 -15.88
C GLU A 85 1.52 10.75 -14.88
N LYS A 86 0.94 9.61 -14.48
CA LYS A 86 1.59 8.69 -13.55
C LYS A 86 2.88 8.21 -14.20
N THR A 87 4.02 8.71 -13.73
CA THR A 87 5.36 8.38 -14.24
C THR A 87 6.08 7.42 -13.31
N GLY A 88 7.05 6.68 -13.83
CA GLY A 88 7.85 5.75 -13.03
C GLY A 88 7.04 4.57 -12.49
N ARG A 89 7.21 4.24 -11.21
CA ARG A 89 6.54 3.10 -10.54
C ARG A 89 5.02 3.25 -10.37
N SER A 90 4.51 4.45 -10.51
CA SER A 90 3.06 4.75 -10.46
C SER A 90 2.36 4.56 -11.81
N SER A 91 3.10 4.29 -12.91
CA SER A 91 2.51 4.12 -14.23
C SER A 91 1.82 2.76 -14.39
N ASP A 92 0.73 2.73 -15.16
CA ASP A 92 0.01 1.48 -15.48
C ASP A 92 0.88 0.52 -16.30
N GLU A 93 1.81 1.06 -17.09
CA GLU A 93 2.78 0.29 -17.86
C GLU A 93 3.76 -0.45 -16.95
N TYR A 94 4.30 0.22 -15.94
CA TYR A 94 5.16 -0.41 -14.93
C TYR A 94 4.41 -1.53 -14.19
N LYS A 95 3.17 -1.29 -13.78
CA LYS A 95 2.32 -2.27 -13.09
C LYS A 95 2.10 -3.53 -13.94
N LYS A 96 1.71 -3.36 -15.21
CA LYS A 96 1.51 -4.47 -16.14
C LYS A 96 2.81 -5.26 -16.38
N SER A 97 3.92 -4.55 -16.61
CA SER A 97 5.24 -5.16 -16.83
C SER A 97 5.73 -5.91 -15.59
N PHE A 98 5.48 -5.38 -14.39
CA PHE A 98 5.81 -6.03 -13.12
C PHE A 98 5.09 -7.38 -12.97
N TRP A 99 3.76 -7.42 -13.16
CA TRP A 99 3.01 -8.66 -13.04
C TRP A 99 3.29 -9.65 -14.16
N LEU A 100 3.59 -9.14 -15.37
CA LEU A 100 4.05 -9.98 -16.48
C LEU A 100 5.38 -10.66 -16.14
N ALA A 101 6.33 -9.91 -15.55
CA ALA A 101 7.61 -10.44 -15.11
C ALA A 101 7.46 -11.46 -13.98
N MET A 102 6.50 -11.25 -13.06
CA MET A 102 6.21 -12.21 -11.99
C MET A 102 5.57 -13.51 -12.51
N ARG A 103 4.75 -13.44 -13.57
CA ARG A 103 4.07 -14.63 -14.15
C ARG A 103 4.98 -15.41 -15.08
N ASN A 104 5.76 -14.79 -15.92
CA ASN A 104 6.52 -15.41 -17.00
C ASN A 104 7.97 -15.75 -16.62
N LYS A 105 8.45 -16.91 -17.07
CA LYS A 105 9.85 -17.36 -16.88
C LYS A 105 10.83 -16.57 -17.75
N LYS A 106 10.39 -16.12 -18.94
CA LYS A 106 11.16 -15.24 -19.85
C LYS A 106 10.39 -13.94 -20.01
N ASN A 107 11.00 -12.84 -19.61
CA ASN A 107 10.38 -11.52 -19.74
C ASN A 107 10.57 -11.00 -21.15
N PRO A 108 9.53 -10.44 -21.81
CA PRO A 108 9.68 -9.67 -23.01
C PRO A 108 10.66 -8.52 -22.79
N TYR A 109 11.44 -8.16 -23.81
CA TYR A 109 12.44 -7.08 -23.75
C TYR A 109 11.82 -5.74 -23.30
N GLU A 110 10.60 -5.45 -23.73
CA GLU A 110 9.81 -4.28 -23.36
C GLU A 110 9.51 -4.23 -21.84
N ALA A 111 9.17 -5.38 -21.25
CA ALA A 111 8.92 -5.46 -19.81
C ALA A 111 10.19 -5.23 -18.99
N ILE A 112 11.34 -5.71 -19.47
CA ILE A 112 12.64 -5.48 -18.81
C ILE A 112 12.98 -3.98 -18.80
N ASN A 113 12.79 -3.29 -19.93
CA ASN A 113 13.07 -1.86 -20.04
C ASN A 113 12.15 -1.02 -19.11
N ALA A 114 10.86 -1.34 -19.05
CA ALA A 114 9.92 -0.66 -18.17
C ALA A 114 10.28 -0.83 -16.69
N LEU A 115 10.88 -1.97 -16.33
CA LEU A 115 11.23 -2.31 -14.95
C LEU A 115 12.61 -1.79 -14.50
N GLN A 116 13.45 -1.28 -15.41
CA GLN A 116 14.80 -0.78 -15.07
C GLN A 116 14.78 0.33 -14.02
N ILE A 117 13.75 1.15 -13.97
CA ILE A 117 13.59 2.25 -13.01
C ILE A 117 13.42 1.74 -11.56
N GLY A 118 12.96 0.50 -11.38
CA GLY A 118 12.66 -0.11 -10.09
C GLY A 118 13.49 -1.35 -9.75
N THR A 119 14.69 -1.51 -10.31
CA THR A 119 15.55 -2.66 -10.00
C THR A 119 16.38 -2.38 -8.75
N ASP A 120 16.27 -3.25 -7.75
CA ASP A 120 17.10 -3.17 -6.54
C ASP A 120 18.48 -3.80 -6.77
N SER A 121 19.45 -3.42 -5.93
CA SER A 121 20.83 -3.95 -5.93
C SER A 121 20.91 -5.47 -5.74
N GLU A 122 19.88 -6.08 -5.16
CA GLU A 122 19.75 -7.54 -4.95
C GLU A 122 19.06 -8.26 -6.14
N GLY A 123 18.74 -7.56 -7.26
CA GLY A 123 18.14 -8.13 -8.47
C GLY A 123 16.62 -8.37 -8.38
N GLY A 124 15.94 -7.79 -7.39
CA GLY A 124 14.48 -7.76 -7.29
C GLY A 124 13.88 -6.54 -7.95
N TYR A 125 12.59 -6.60 -8.32
CA TYR A 125 11.86 -5.44 -8.79
C TYR A 125 11.14 -4.75 -7.64
N LEU A 126 11.19 -3.42 -7.61
CA LEU A 126 10.41 -2.63 -6.65
C LEU A 126 8.91 -2.78 -6.96
N VAL A 127 8.13 -2.83 -5.92
CA VAL A 127 6.67 -2.95 -6.02
C VAL A 127 6.07 -1.68 -6.64
N PRO A 128 5.08 -1.78 -7.54
CA PRO A 128 4.32 -0.62 -8.01
C PRO A 128 3.71 0.17 -6.84
N ASP A 129 3.74 1.51 -6.91
CA ASP A 129 3.32 2.35 -5.78
C ASP A 129 1.86 2.14 -5.36
N GLU A 130 0.94 1.91 -6.30
CA GLU A 130 -0.46 1.59 -6.01
C GLU A 130 -0.60 0.27 -5.23
N TYR A 131 0.15 -0.74 -5.64
CA TYR A 131 0.15 -2.04 -4.97
C TYR A 131 0.82 -1.95 -3.59
N GLU A 132 1.88 -1.16 -3.44
CA GLU A 132 2.52 -0.91 -2.15
C GLU A 132 1.55 -0.25 -1.17
N ASN A 133 0.77 0.74 -1.60
CA ASN A 133 -0.24 1.37 -0.77
C ASN A 133 -1.35 0.38 -0.35
N THR A 134 -1.84 -0.43 -1.27
CA THR A 134 -2.82 -1.49 -0.97
C THR A 134 -2.29 -2.51 0.04
N LEU A 135 -1.01 -2.87 -0.05
CA LEU A 135 -0.38 -3.75 0.95
C LEU A 135 -0.29 -3.09 2.32
N ILE A 136 0.05 -1.80 2.37
CA ILE A 136 0.13 -1.04 3.63
C ILE A 136 -1.24 -0.96 4.30
N GLU A 137 -2.30 -0.66 3.54
CA GLU A 137 -3.68 -0.62 4.04
C GLU A 137 -4.10 -1.98 4.61
N LYS A 138 -3.90 -3.07 3.86
CA LYS A 138 -4.23 -4.41 4.32
C LYS A 138 -3.39 -4.85 5.53
N LEU A 139 -2.12 -4.49 5.60
CA LEU A 139 -1.28 -4.73 6.76
C LEU A 139 -1.75 -3.96 7.99
N HIS A 140 -2.25 -2.73 7.80
CA HIS A 140 -2.84 -1.93 8.86
C HIS A 140 -4.14 -2.58 9.38
N ASP A 141 -4.98 -3.09 8.49
CA ASP A 141 -6.24 -3.73 8.85
C ASP A 141 -6.04 -5.07 9.59
N GLU A 142 -5.04 -5.87 9.16
CA GLU A 142 -4.78 -7.19 9.72
C GLU A 142 -3.97 -7.13 11.04
N ASN A 143 -3.14 -6.09 11.24
CA ASN A 143 -2.25 -5.97 12.40
C ASN A 143 -2.83 -5.03 13.46
N ILE A 144 -3.20 -5.58 14.59
CA ILE A 144 -3.82 -4.86 15.71
C ILE A 144 -2.94 -3.70 16.19
N ILE A 145 -1.64 -3.93 16.36
CA ILE A 145 -0.75 -2.87 16.88
C ILE A 145 -0.66 -1.69 15.91
N ARG A 146 -0.63 -1.92 14.58
CA ARG A 146 -0.58 -0.86 13.58
C ARG A 146 -1.80 0.05 13.58
N GLN A 147 -2.98 -0.47 13.98
CA GLN A 147 -4.22 0.32 14.06
C GLN A 147 -4.16 1.41 15.15
N TYR A 148 -3.38 1.20 16.19
CA TYR A 148 -3.28 2.11 17.35
C TYR A 148 -1.94 2.84 17.42
N ALA A 149 -0.90 2.30 16.81
CA ALA A 149 0.46 2.84 16.83
C ALA A 149 0.65 4.00 15.84
N THR A 150 1.64 4.83 16.09
CA THR A 150 2.06 5.89 15.16
C THR A 150 3.00 5.32 14.10
N VAL A 151 2.55 5.28 12.83
CA VAL A 151 3.35 4.78 11.71
C VAL A 151 4.02 5.95 10.98
N ILE A 152 5.34 5.88 10.83
CA ILE A 152 6.14 6.86 10.11
C ILE A 152 6.87 6.21 8.94
N LYS A 153 6.92 6.90 7.81
CA LYS A 153 7.69 6.47 6.63
C LYS A 153 9.11 7.03 6.71
N SER A 154 10.12 6.19 6.48
CA SER A 154 11.53 6.58 6.44
C SER A 154 12.12 6.20 5.07
N SER A 155 12.80 7.11 4.41
CA SER A 155 13.45 6.84 3.12
C SER A 155 14.84 6.25 3.30
N ASN A 156 15.70 6.89 4.12
CA ASN A 156 17.10 6.48 4.30
C ASN A 156 17.57 6.70 5.75
N GLY A 157 18.49 5.83 6.21
CA GLY A 157 19.16 5.96 7.51
C GLY A 157 18.27 5.66 8.72
N ASP A 158 18.88 5.70 9.89
CA ASP A 158 18.17 5.54 11.16
C ASP A 158 17.49 6.85 11.53
N LYS A 159 16.23 6.78 11.95
CA LYS A 159 15.46 7.96 12.35
C LYS A 159 15.64 8.19 13.85
N LYS A 160 16.25 9.32 14.19
CA LYS A 160 16.41 9.76 15.57
C LYS A 160 15.21 10.63 15.96
N ILE A 161 14.52 10.25 17.01
CA ILE A 161 13.35 10.95 17.53
C ILE A 161 13.70 11.51 18.90
N PRO A 162 13.73 12.83 19.09
CA PRO A 162 13.84 13.40 20.41
C PRO A 162 12.56 13.13 21.20
N VAL A 163 12.69 12.60 22.39
CA VAL A 163 11.60 12.38 23.35
C VAL A 163 11.93 13.10 24.64
N VAL A 164 10.90 13.67 25.26
CA VAL A 164 11.07 14.27 26.59
C VAL A 164 11.19 13.11 27.58
N ALA A 165 12.35 12.98 28.20
CA ALA A 165 12.63 11.94 29.19
C ALA A 165 12.22 12.36 30.60
N GLY A 166 12.09 13.65 30.85
CA GLY A 166 11.59 14.20 32.11
C GLY A 166 11.06 15.62 31.89
N TYR A 167 9.99 15.94 32.57
CA TYR A 167 9.36 17.24 32.51
C TYR A 167 9.84 18.09 33.69
N GLY A 168 10.18 19.36 33.42
CA GLY A 168 10.40 20.34 34.45
C GLY A 168 9.10 20.61 35.26
N GLU A 169 9.23 20.92 36.50
CA GLU A 169 8.10 21.23 37.38
C GLU A 169 8.00 22.74 37.60
N ALA A 170 6.78 23.27 37.55
CA ALA A 170 6.51 24.64 37.98
C ALA A 170 6.32 24.66 39.49
N THR A 171 7.07 25.55 40.19
CA THR A 171 7.00 25.72 41.64
C THR A 171 6.36 27.06 41.98
N TRP A 172 5.55 27.07 43.03
CA TRP A 172 5.06 28.31 43.60
C TRP A 172 6.19 28.95 44.44
N THR A 173 6.52 30.19 44.14
CA THR A 173 7.54 30.95 44.85
C THR A 173 6.88 32.16 45.50
N ASP A 174 7.34 32.50 46.73
CA ASP A 174 6.90 33.70 47.44
C ASP A 174 7.46 34.97 46.77
N GLU A 175 6.80 36.08 47.03
CA GLU A 175 7.22 37.41 46.57
C GLU A 175 8.66 37.69 47.06
N GLU A 176 9.59 38.04 46.19
CA GLU A 176 11.03 38.24 46.44
C GLU A 176 11.88 36.96 46.59
N ALA A 177 11.34 35.75 46.44
CA ALA A 177 12.15 34.52 46.43
C ALA A 177 12.76 34.22 45.04
N ALA A 178 13.93 33.59 45.02
CA ALA A 178 14.58 33.18 43.79
C ALA A 178 13.77 32.11 43.06
N TYR A 179 13.65 32.25 41.73
CA TYR A 179 12.99 31.21 40.89
C TYR A 179 13.78 29.91 40.93
N THR A 180 13.05 28.81 41.13
CA THR A 180 13.64 27.48 41.05
C THR A 180 13.74 27.07 39.58
N GLU A 181 14.94 26.87 39.07
CA GLU A 181 15.16 26.38 37.73
C GLU A 181 14.80 24.88 37.66
N SER A 182 14.03 24.51 36.68
CA SER A 182 13.68 23.13 36.40
C SER A 182 13.73 22.92 34.89
N ASP A 183 14.65 22.09 34.43
CA ASP A 183 14.90 21.82 33.01
C ASP A 183 14.24 20.54 32.57
N ASP A 184 13.70 20.54 31.34
CA ASP A 184 13.26 19.33 30.66
C ASP A 184 14.48 18.50 30.22
N SER A 185 14.45 17.21 30.52
CA SER A 185 15.48 16.31 30.03
C SER A 185 15.01 15.62 28.71
N PHE A 186 15.87 15.65 27.70
CA PHE A 186 15.60 15.06 26.41
C PHE A 186 16.38 13.77 26.22
N GLY A 187 15.67 12.71 25.84
CA GLY A 187 16.23 11.47 25.35
C GLY A 187 16.15 11.40 23.82
N VAL A 188 16.94 10.52 23.22
CA VAL A 188 16.88 10.26 21.78
C VAL A 188 16.59 8.78 21.58
N ILE A 189 15.45 8.47 20.93
CA ILE A 189 15.13 7.12 20.51
C ILE A 189 15.52 6.98 19.04
N THR A 190 16.34 5.97 18.76
CA THR A 190 16.74 5.65 17.39
C THR A 190 15.89 4.50 16.89
N LEU A 191 15.15 4.74 15.79
CA LEU A 191 14.46 3.71 15.02
C LEU A 191 15.34 3.30 13.86
N GLY A 192 15.72 2.04 13.81
CA GLY A 192 16.53 1.42 12.77
C GLY A 192 15.68 0.85 11.64
N ALA A 193 16.12 -0.26 11.07
CA ALA A 193 15.37 -1.01 10.07
C ALA A 193 15.76 -2.48 10.10
N HIS A 194 14.90 -3.31 10.62
CA HIS A 194 15.08 -4.77 10.62
C HIS A 194 14.46 -5.36 9.36
N LYS A 195 15.18 -6.27 8.70
CA LYS A 195 14.70 -6.91 7.45
C LYS A 195 13.78 -8.08 7.80
N LEU A 196 12.51 -7.97 7.41
CA LEU A 196 11.52 -9.04 7.46
C LEU A 196 11.36 -9.65 6.08
N THR A 197 11.51 -10.97 5.95
CA THR A 197 11.49 -11.67 4.66
C THR A 197 10.46 -12.79 4.66
N SER A 198 9.86 -13.04 3.49
CA SER A 198 8.99 -14.20 3.28
C SER A 198 9.20 -14.78 1.88
N ILE A 199 9.04 -16.10 1.74
CA ILE A 199 9.04 -16.80 0.47
C ILE A 199 7.70 -17.52 0.34
N ILE A 200 6.97 -17.23 -0.75
CA ILE A 200 5.74 -17.90 -1.12
C ILE A 200 6.05 -18.81 -2.30
N LYS A 201 5.59 -20.06 -2.26
CA LYS A 201 5.77 -21.04 -3.33
C LYS A 201 4.45 -21.24 -4.06
N VAL A 202 4.50 -21.26 -5.39
CA VAL A 202 3.36 -21.51 -6.27
C VAL A 202 3.77 -22.55 -7.29
N SER A 203 2.90 -23.52 -7.65
CA SER A 203 3.21 -24.50 -8.68
C SER A 203 3.25 -23.86 -10.07
N GLU A 204 4.11 -24.36 -10.96
CA GLU A 204 4.18 -23.89 -12.35
C GLU A 204 2.85 -24.14 -13.10
N GLU A 205 2.14 -25.21 -12.79
CA GLU A 205 0.82 -25.50 -13.36
C GLU A 205 -0.19 -24.42 -13.04
N LEU A 206 -0.23 -23.99 -11.76
CA LEU A 206 -1.14 -22.92 -11.31
C LEU A 206 -0.79 -21.55 -11.93
N LEU A 207 0.50 -21.27 -12.15
CA LEU A 207 0.94 -20.03 -12.82
C LEU A 207 0.55 -19.98 -14.30
N ASN A 208 0.46 -21.16 -14.96
CA ASN A 208 0.06 -21.27 -16.35
C ASN A 208 -1.46 -21.22 -16.53
N ASP A 209 -2.24 -21.41 -15.46
CA ASP A 209 -3.69 -21.25 -15.51
C ASP A 209 -4.07 -19.77 -15.64
N SER A 210 -4.77 -19.43 -16.72
CA SER A 210 -5.21 -18.07 -17.00
C SER A 210 -6.28 -17.55 -16.03
N ALA A 211 -7.01 -18.45 -15.35
CA ALA A 211 -8.02 -18.10 -14.37
C ALA A 211 -7.43 -17.76 -12.99
N PHE A 212 -6.14 -18.08 -12.76
CA PHE A 212 -5.48 -17.83 -11.48
C PHE A 212 -5.02 -16.38 -11.36
N ASP A 213 -5.60 -15.65 -10.39
CA ASP A 213 -5.17 -14.31 -10.04
C ASP A 213 -3.97 -14.34 -9.10
N LEU A 214 -2.78 -14.28 -9.70
CA LEU A 214 -1.51 -14.28 -9.00
C LEU A 214 -1.35 -13.06 -8.07
N GLU A 215 -1.80 -11.89 -8.52
CA GLU A 215 -1.70 -10.63 -7.75
C GLU A 215 -2.48 -10.73 -6.44
N GLN A 216 -3.72 -11.17 -6.52
CA GLN A 216 -4.58 -11.32 -5.35
C GLN A 216 -4.06 -12.38 -4.38
N TYR A 217 -3.60 -13.52 -4.90
CA TYR A 217 -3.07 -14.62 -4.08
C TYR A 217 -1.80 -14.21 -3.33
N ILE A 218 -0.82 -13.63 -4.03
CA ILE A 218 0.44 -13.17 -3.41
C ILE A 218 0.15 -12.07 -2.38
N SER A 219 -0.73 -11.12 -2.70
CA SER A 219 -1.14 -10.07 -1.76
C SER A 219 -1.67 -10.65 -0.46
N LYS A 220 -2.63 -11.57 -0.55
CA LYS A 220 -3.29 -12.17 0.61
C LYS A 220 -2.32 -12.96 1.48
N GLU A 221 -1.53 -13.84 0.86
CA GLU A 221 -0.55 -14.66 1.59
C GLU A 221 0.57 -13.82 2.20
N PHE A 222 1.01 -12.79 1.48
CA PHE A 222 2.04 -11.89 1.95
C PHE A 222 1.57 -11.10 3.17
N VAL A 223 0.41 -10.44 3.08
CA VAL A 223 -0.19 -9.67 4.18
C VAL A 223 -0.35 -10.55 5.41
N ARG A 224 -0.95 -11.74 5.25
CA ARG A 224 -1.16 -12.68 6.37
C ARG A 224 0.14 -13.05 7.07
N ARG A 225 1.20 -13.39 6.32
CA ARG A 225 2.48 -13.80 6.91
C ARG A 225 3.24 -12.65 7.54
N MET A 226 3.25 -11.50 6.86
CA MET A 226 3.97 -10.33 7.34
C MET A 226 3.26 -9.71 8.56
N ALA A 227 1.93 -9.57 8.53
CA ALA A 227 1.17 -9.05 9.65
C ALA A 227 1.37 -9.90 10.91
N ALA A 228 1.30 -11.23 10.76
CA ALA A 228 1.53 -12.16 11.86
C ALA A 228 2.93 -12.03 12.49
N ALA A 229 3.96 -11.94 11.65
CA ALA A 229 5.34 -11.81 12.10
C ALA A 229 5.61 -10.44 12.74
N GLU A 230 5.06 -9.37 12.17
CA GLU A 230 5.18 -8.02 12.72
C GLU A 230 4.47 -7.88 14.05
N GLU A 231 3.21 -8.33 14.15
CA GLU A 231 2.44 -8.22 15.39
C GLU A 231 3.14 -8.96 16.54
N ASN A 232 3.65 -10.17 16.28
CA ASN A 232 4.44 -10.87 17.26
C ASN A 232 5.70 -10.10 17.65
N ALA A 233 6.39 -9.48 16.69
CA ALA A 233 7.58 -8.70 16.96
C ALA A 233 7.28 -7.41 17.73
N PHE A 234 6.18 -6.72 17.42
CA PHE A 234 5.76 -5.50 18.11
C PHE A 234 5.30 -5.76 19.55
N ILE A 235 4.79 -6.95 19.84
CA ILE A 235 4.41 -7.34 21.21
C ILE A 235 5.60 -7.90 21.97
N ASN A 236 6.31 -8.90 21.42
CA ASN A 236 7.28 -9.73 22.12
C ASN A 236 8.75 -9.52 21.69
N GLY A 237 9.01 -8.72 20.67
CA GLY A 237 10.33 -8.59 20.06
C GLY A 237 11.40 -8.12 21.04
N THR A 238 12.62 -8.62 20.88
CA THR A 238 13.74 -8.37 21.80
C THR A 238 14.56 -7.12 21.44
N GLY A 239 14.30 -6.49 20.28
CA GLY A 239 15.12 -5.38 19.76
C GLY A 239 16.42 -5.80 19.07
N THR A 240 16.75 -7.09 19.05
CA THR A 240 17.92 -7.63 18.35
C THR A 240 17.46 -8.40 17.11
N GLY A 241 17.82 -7.91 15.93
CA GLY A 241 17.40 -8.49 14.65
C GLY A 241 15.89 -8.36 14.34
N ARG A 242 15.12 -7.75 15.23
CA ARG A 242 13.67 -7.49 15.13
C ARG A 242 13.30 -6.26 15.95
N PRO A 243 12.11 -5.65 15.73
CA PRO A 243 11.62 -4.54 16.53
C PRO A 243 11.65 -4.81 18.04
N THR A 244 11.72 -3.74 18.82
CA THR A 244 11.59 -3.86 20.29
C THR A 244 10.11 -3.92 20.64
N GLY A 245 9.67 -5.03 21.21
CA GLY A 245 8.29 -5.28 21.58
C GLY A 245 7.83 -4.41 22.76
N ILE A 246 6.54 -4.10 22.78
CA ILE A 246 5.93 -3.28 23.83
C ILE A 246 6.14 -3.93 25.21
N LEU A 247 6.00 -5.25 25.32
CA LEU A 247 6.16 -5.95 26.60
C LEU A 247 7.59 -5.90 27.19
N GLN A 248 8.60 -5.59 26.36
CA GLN A 248 9.99 -5.45 26.83
C GLN A 248 10.25 -4.09 27.51
N THR A 249 9.56 -3.04 27.02
CA THR A 249 9.79 -1.67 27.45
C THR A 249 8.71 -1.13 28.36
N ALA A 250 7.49 -1.71 28.30
CA ALA A 250 6.38 -1.31 29.16
C ALA A 250 6.64 -1.62 30.63
N GLU A 251 6.30 -0.67 31.49
CA GLU A 251 6.43 -0.80 32.92
C GLU A 251 5.39 -1.76 33.52
N THR A 252 5.76 -2.44 34.62
CA THR A 252 4.80 -3.25 35.38
C THR A 252 3.90 -2.33 36.21
N GLY A 253 2.59 -2.34 35.88
CA GLY A 253 1.60 -1.59 36.64
C GLY A 253 1.14 -2.32 37.91
N LYS A 254 0.96 -3.64 37.80
CA LYS A 254 0.58 -4.51 38.94
C LYS A 254 1.15 -5.91 38.74
N THR A 255 1.60 -6.51 39.84
CA THR A 255 1.95 -7.94 39.91
C THR A 255 0.80 -8.70 40.59
N THR A 256 0.37 -9.84 40.00
CA THR A 256 -0.70 -10.67 40.57
C THR A 256 -0.27 -11.33 41.86
N ALA A 257 -1.23 -11.63 42.71
CA ALA A 257 -1.00 -12.37 43.96
C ALA A 257 -0.61 -13.83 43.67
N THR A 258 -1.12 -14.43 42.58
CA THR A 258 -0.87 -15.80 42.17
C THR A 258 -0.34 -15.87 40.76
N ALA A 259 0.38 -16.93 40.42
CA ALA A 259 0.93 -17.15 39.10
C ALA A 259 -0.09 -17.60 38.05
N ALA A 260 -1.22 -18.18 38.49
CA ALA A 260 -2.16 -18.91 37.63
C ALA A 260 -3.55 -18.25 37.50
N ALA A 261 -3.81 -17.18 38.25
CA ALA A 261 -5.12 -16.53 38.25
C ALA A 261 -4.99 -15.00 38.34
N ILE A 262 -5.98 -14.31 37.81
CA ILE A 262 -6.12 -12.84 37.86
C ILE A 262 -7.41 -12.56 38.63
N THR A 263 -7.38 -11.54 39.50
CA THR A 263 -8.55 -11.07 40.26
C THR A 263 -9.10 -9.76 39.66
N ALA A 264 -10.35 -9.42 39.98
CA ALA A 264 -10.94 -8.16 39.55
C ALA A 264 -10.19 -6.93 40.09
N ASP A 265 -9.76 -7.01 41.37
CA ASP A 265 -9.02 -5.92 42.03
C ASP A 265 -7.67 -5.66 41.33
N GLU A 266 -6.97 -6.74 40.88
CA GLU A 266 -5.70 -6.59 40.14
C GLU A 266 -5.89 -5.90 38.78
N VAL A 267 -7.03 -6.11 38.12
CA VAL A 267 -7.38 -5.40 36.88
C VAL A 267 -7.68 -3.94 37.14
N ILE A 268 -8.39 -3.64 38.24
CA ILE A 268 -8.66 -2.27 38.69
C ILE A 268 -7.35 -1.57 39.08
N ASP A 269 -6.47 -2.23 39.79
CA ASP A 269 -5.15 -1.71 40.17
C ASP A 269 -4.30 -1.40 38.91
N LEU A 270 -4.32 -2.28 37.91
CA LEU A 270 -3.67 -2.03 36.63
C LEU A 270 -4.21 -0.78 35.96
N TYR A 271 -5.53 -0.62 35.91
CA TYR A 271 -6.17 0.56 35.33
C TYR A 271 -5.72 1.84 36.02
N HIS A 272 -5.67 1.83 37.36
CA HIS A 272 -5.28 3.00 38.15
C HIS A 272 -3.76 3.26 38.17
N SER A 273 -2.92 2.27 37.84
CA SER A 273 -1.48 2.43 37.71
C SER A 273 -1.05 3.33 36.54
N LEU A 274 -1.92 3.49 35.53
CA LEU A 274 -1.69 4.40 34.42
C LEU A 274 -2.11 5.82 34.81
N ARG A 275 -1.28 6.81 34.46
CA ARG A 275 -1.59 8.24 34.71
C ARG A 275 -2.83 8.68 33.95
N SER A 276 -3.67 9.51 34.57
CA SER A 276 -4.97 9.93 34.03
C SER A 276 -4.92 10.49 32.60
N PRO A 277 -3.94 11.30 32.19
CA PRO A 277 -3.88 11.83 30.82
C PRO A 277 -3.84 10.74 29.73
N TYR A 278 -3.15 9.63 30.00
CA TYR A 278 -2.99 8.55 29.03
C TYR A 278 -4.21 7.59 28.97
N ARG A 279 -5.08 7.60 30.03
CA ARG A 279 -6.25 6.72 30.08
C ARG A 279 -7.29 7.00 29.00
N LYS A 280 -7.35 8.23 28.48
CA LYS A 280 -8.36 8.66 27.50
C LYS A 280 -8.31 7.84 26.22
N ASN A 281 -7.12 7.54 25.72
CA ASN A 281 -6.90 6.77 24.49
C ASN A 281 -6.37 5.36 24.76
N ALA A 282 -6.34 4.95 26.03
CA ALA A 282 -5.81 3.66 26.41
C ALA A 282 -6.72 2.51 25.99
N VAL A 283 -6.09 1.42 25.61
CA VAL A 283 -6.76 0.14 25.25
C VAL A 283 -6.16 -1.00 26.06
N PHE A 284 -6.97 -2.00 26.37
CA PHE A 284 -6.50 -3.27 26.91
C PHE A 284 -6.15 -4.19 25.75
N ILE A 285 -5.00 -4.88 25.84
CA ILE A 285 -4.63 -5.93 24.90
C ILE A 285 -4.29 -7.18 25.71
N ALA A 286 -4.91 -8.30 25.36
CA ALA A 286 -4.71 -9.58 26.05
C ALA A 286 -4.91 -10.76 25.08
N ASN A 287 -4.48 -11.95 25.49
CA ASN A 287 -4.81 -13.18 24.76
C ASN A 287 -6.28 -13.54 24.96
N ASP A 288 -6.89 -14.19 23.98
CA ASP A 288 -8.30 -14.63 24.08
C ASP A 288 -8.57 -15.50 25.30
N SER A 289 -7.64 -16.40 25.65
CA SER A 289 -7.71 -17.20 26.87
C SER A 289 -7.74 -16.36 28.16
N THR A 290 -6.99 -15.25 28.17
CA THR A 290 -6.98 -14.28 29.27
C THR A 290 -8.27 -13.46 29.31
N VAL A 291 -8.77 -13.01 28.16
CA VAL A 291 -10.07 -12.31 28.06
C VAL A 291 -11.18 -13.21 28.60
N LYS A 292 -11.18 -14.51 28.23
CA LYS A 292 -12.12 -15.49 28.77
C LYS A 292 -12.02 -15.58 30.30
N ALA A 293 -10.81 -15.67 30.86
CA ALA A 293 -10.59 -15.74 32.30
C ALA A 293 -11.14 -14.51 33.03
N VAL A 294 -10.90 -13.30 32.49
CA VAL A 294 -11.43 -12.04 33.03
C VAL A 294 -12.96 -11.99 32.94
N ARG A 295 -13.56 -12.46 31.85
CA ARG A 295 -15.02 -12.55 31.70
C ARG A 295 -15.69 -13.52 32.70
N GLN A 296 -14.96 -14.53 33.13
CA GLN A 296 -15.44 -15.51 34.07
C GLN A 296 -15.34 -15.07 35.56
N LEU A 297 -14.80 -13.88 35.82
CA LEU A 297 -14.74 -13.32 37.16
C LEU A 297 -16.17 -13.10 37.70
N LYS A 298 -16.40 -13.54 38.93
CA LYS A 298 -17.70 -13.48 39.63
C LYS A 298 -17.57 -12.70 40.94
N ASP A 299 -18.63 -12.06 41.32
CA ASP A 299 -18.78 -11.48 42.65
C ASP A 299 -19.03 -12.57 43.75
N SER A 300 -19.13 -12.13 45.00
CA SER A 300 -19.45 -13.01 46.14
C SER A 300 -20.78 -13.72 46.01
N ASN A 301 -21.71 -13.26 45.17
CA ASN A 301 -23.03 -13.83 44.93
C ASN A 301 -23.05 -14.79 43.71
N GLY A 302 -21.89 -14.97 43.03
CA GLY A 302 -21.79 -15.82 41.84
C GLY A 302 -22.21 -15.16 40.53
N MET A 303 -22.49 -13.86 40.54
CA MET A 303 -22.82 -13.10 39.34
C MET A 303 -21.54 -12.69 38.60
N TYR A 304 -21.55 -12.75 37.26
CA TYR A 304 -20.42 -12.31 36.46
C TYR A 304 -20.23 -10.81 36.59
N LEU A 305 -18.99 -10.38 36.89
CA LEU A 305 -18.62 -8.97 37.00
C LEU A 305 -18.60 -8.26 35.66
N TRP A 306 -18.30 -8.99 34.59
CA TRP A 306 -18.32 -8.47 33.24
C TRP A 306 -19.71 -8.60 32.62
N GLN A 307 -20.24 -7.45 32.19
CA GLN A 307 -21.45 -7.43 31.37
C GLN A 307 -21.05 -7.18 29.92
N PRO A 308 -21.25 -8.13 29.01
CA PRO A 308 -21.01 -7.89 27.59
C PRO A 308 -21.94 -6.79 27.07
N GLY A 309 -21.47 -5.95 26.15
CA GLY A 309 -22.32 -4.95 25.50
C GLY A 309 -23.53 -5.62 24.83
N LEU A 310 -24.73 -5.34 25.31
CA LEU A 310 -25.99 -5.92 24.83
C LEU A 310 -26.43 -5.38 23.46
N LYS A 311 -25.72 -4.38 22.89
CA LYS A 311 -26.01 -3.84 21.55
C LYS A 311 -25.06 -4.45 20.53
N GLU A 312 -25.62 -5.03 19.46
CA GLU A 312 -24.87 -5.43 18.27
C GLU A 312 -23.99 -4.30 17.78
N GLY A 313 -22.68 -4.59 17.57
CA GLY A 313 -21.71 -3.62 17.05
C GLY A 313 -20.98 -2.76 18.09
N GLN A 314 -21.25 -2.88 19.40
CA GLN A 314 -20.41 -2.23 20.41
C GLN A 314 -19.20 -3.12 20.72
N PRO A 315 -17.96 -2.55 20.64
CA PRO A 315 -16.76 -3.28 21.03
C PRO A 315 -16.81 -3.64 22.51
N ASP A 316 -16.24 -4.76 22.87
CA ASP A 316 -16.09 -5.18 24.25
C ASP A 316 -15.28 -4.13 25.04
N THR A 317 -15.79 -3.75 26.21
CA THR A 317 -15.13 -2.77 27.08
C THR A 317 -14.86 -3.36 28.45
N LEU A 318 -13.70 -3.04 29.01
CA LEU A 318 -13.29 -3.38 30.36
C LEU A 318 -13.00 -2.05 31.10
N ILE A 319 -13.73 -1.81 32.19
CA ILE A 319 -13.63 -0.53 32.96
C ILE A 319 -13.78 0.71 32.04
N GLY A 320 -14.68 0.64 31.03
CA GLY A 320 -14.93 1.76 30.11
C GLY A 320 -13.95 1.90 28.94
N ASN A 321 -12.85 1.16 28.90
CA ASN A 321 -11.88 1.16 27.81
C ASN A 321 -12.04 -0.10 26.94
N ARG A 322 -11.72 0.01 25.63
CA ARG A 322 -11.78 -1.14 24.71
C ARG A 322 -10.80 -2.23 25.14
N ILE A 323 -11.22 -3.48 25.01
CA ILE A 323 -10.34 -4.64 25.09
C ILE A 323 -10.23 -5.31 23.74
N ILE A 324 -9.01 -5.66 23.37
CA ILE A 324 -8.67 -6.23 22.07
C ILE A 324 -7.96 -7.55 22.34
N SER A 325 -8.37 -8.62 21.66
CA SER A 325 -7.69 -9.89 21.76
C SER A 325 -6.61 -10.00 20.69
N SER A 326 -5.38 -10.37 21.11
CA SER A 326 -4.27 -10.71 20.22
C SER A 326 -3.74 -12.10 20.54
N ALA A 327 -3.60 -12.92 19.50
CA ALA A 327 -3.06 -14.28 19.65
C ALA A 327 -1.59 -14.31 20.11
N TYR A 328 -0.87 -13.19 19.94
CA TYR A 328 0.55 -13.08 20.30
C TYR A 328 0.80 -12.57 21.72
N MET A 329 -0.25 -12.15 22.43
CA MET A 329 -0.11 -11.83 23.85
C MET A 329 0.14 -13.12 24.64
N PRO A 330 1.02 -13.08 25.67
CA PRO A 330 1.25 -14.24 26.54
C PRO A 330 -0.02 -14.62 27.27
N GLU A 331 -0.22 -15.92 27.45
CA GLU A 331 -1.27 -16.44 28.33
C GLU A 331 -0.89 -16.27 29.79
N ILE A 332 -1.86 -16.42 30.71
CA ILE A 332 -1.66 -16.40 32.16
C ILE A 332 -0.64 -17.49 32.54
N GLY A 333 0.38 -17.14 33.28
CA GLY A 333 1.41 -18.06 33.73
C GLY A 333 2.53 -17.35 34.51
N ALA A 334 3.27 -18.08 35.28
CA ALA A 334 4.33 -17.55 36.15
C ALA A 334 5.30 -16.62 35.42
N GLY A 335 5.50 -15.40 35.90
CA GLY A 335 6.38 -14.39 35.33
C GLY A 335 5.95 -13.79 33.98
N LYS A 336 4.81 -14.21 33.41
CA LYS A 336 4.32 -13.71 32.14
C LYS A 336 3.50 -12.42 32.34
N LYS A 337 3.35 -11.65 31.23
CA LYS A 337 2.60 -10.39 31.15
C LYS A 337 1.35 -10.57 30.30
N PRO A 338 0.24 -11.17 30.84
CA PRO A 338 -0.95 -11.54 30.06
C PRO A 338 -1.83 -10.36 29.64
N ILE A 339 -1.77 -9.23 30.33
CA ILE A 339 -2.56 -8.03 30.02
C ILE A 339 -1.63 -6.84 29.90
N LEU A 340 -1.88 -6.07 28.84
CA LEU A 340 -1.28 -4.77 28.59
C LEU A 340 -2.39 -3.73 28.60
N PHE A 341 -2.17 -2.59 29.24
CA PHE A 341 -3.08 -1.45 29.29
C PHE A 341 -2.32 -0.15 29.05
N GLY A 342 -2.71 0.64 28.08
CA GLY A 342 -2.06 1.93 27.80
C GLY A 342 -2.42 2.53 26.46
N ASP A 343 -1.84 3.69 26.21
CA ASP A 343 -1.96 4.43 24.96
C ASP A 343 -0.88 3.94 23.97
N ILE A 344 -1.29 3.14 23.00
CA ILE A 344 -0.41 2.53 22.02
C ILE A 344 0.07 3.54 20.96
N SER A 345 -0.51 4.74 20.88
CA SER A 345 -0.05 5.78 19.95
C SER A 345 1.40 6.21 20.21
N TYR A 346 1.91 5.98 21.42
CA TYR A 346 3.31 6.18 21.79
C TYR A 346 4.24 5.04 21.33
N TYR A 347 3.71 3.96 20.77
CA TYR A 347 4.51 2.96 20.06
C TYR A 347 4.68 3.43 18.62
N TRP A 348 5.91 3.73 18.23
CA TRP A 348 6.22 4.26 16.91
C TRP A 348 6.79 3.17 16.03
N ILE A 349 6.21 3.04 14.84
CA ILE A 349 6.63 2.07 13.81
C ILE A 349 7.26 2.85 12.66
N ALA A 350 8.50 2.53 12.32
CA ALA A 350 9.19 3.10 11.16
C ALA A 350 9.14 2.10 9.99
N ASP A 351 8.36 2.42 8.98
CA ASP A 351 8.35 1.69 7.71
C ASP A 351 9.37 2.30 6.76
N ARG A 352 10.41 1.51 6.39
CA ARG A 352 11.35 1.94 5.36
C ARG A 352 10.78 1.62 3.99
N GLN A 353 10.75 2.64 3.11
CA GLN A 353 10.33 2.49 1.72
C GLN A 353 11.18 1.46 0.97
N GLY A 354 10.60 0.84 -0.06
CA GLY A 354 11.30 -0.09 -0.95
C GLY A 354 11.03 -1.55 -0.63
N ARG A 355 9.75 -1.95 -0.61
CA ARG A 355 9.38 -3.37 -0.66
C ARG A 355 9.76 -3.94 -2.01
N THR A 356 10.41 -5.09 -2.02
CA THR A 356 10.83 -5.75 -3.25
C THR A 356 10.24 -7.13 -3.36
N PHE A 357 9.92 -7.50 -4.60
CA PHE A 357 9.56 -8.86 -4.98
C PHE A 357 10.58 -9.41 -5.96
N GLN A 358 10.98 -10.66 -5.74
CA GLN A 358 11.86 -11.39 -6.62
C GLN A 358 11.28 -12.75 -6.92
N ARG A 359 11.17 -13.09 -8.19
CA ARG A 359 10.81 -14.41 -8.65
C ARG A 359 12.06 -15.31 -8.64
N LEU A 360 11.97 -16.46 -8.01
CA LEU A 360 13.03 -17.47 -7.91
C LEU A 360 12.67 -18.65 -8.83
N ASN A 361 13.26 -18.69 -10.02
CA ASN A 361 12.94 -19.70 -11.03
C ASN A 361 13.68 -21.01 -10.82
N GLU A 362 14.87 -20.96 -10.24
CA GLU A 362 15.78 -22.12 -10.19
C GLU A 362 15.73 -22.87 -8.86
N LEU A 363 15.49 -22.14 -7.76
CA LEU A 363 15.58 -22.68 -6.41
C LEU A 363 14.62 -23.84 -6.12
N TYR A 364 13.47 -23.89 -6.79
CA TYR A 364 12.43 -24.91 -6.61
C TYR A 364 12.08 -25.63 -7.92
N ALA A 365 12.95 -25.56 -8.94
CA ALA A 365 12.71 -26.16 -10.24
C ALA A 365 12.54 -27.69 -10.15
N GLU A 366 13.27 -28.38 -9.27
CA GLU A 366 13.16 -29.81 -9.04
C GLU A 366 11.76 -30.26 -8.58
N THR A 367 11.04 -29.38 -7.92
CA THR A 367 9.69 -29.67 -7.38
C THR A 367 8.56 -29.07 -8.24
N GLY A 368 8.87 -28.53 -9.43
CA GLY A 368 7.89 -27.89 -10.31
C GLY A 368 7.23 -26.66 -9.67
N GLN A 369 7.93 -25.95 -8.81
CA GLN A 369 7.43 -24.77 -8.10
C GLN A 369 8.27 -23.53 -8.42
N VAL A 370 7.63 -22.38 -8.35
CA VAL A 370 8.26 -21.06 -8.42
C VAL A 370 8.17 -20.37 -7.07
N GLY A 371 9.28 -19.85 -6.57
CA GLY A 371 9.32 -19.07 -5.35
C GLY A 371 9.14 -17.58 -5.63
N PHE A 372 8.33 -16.91 -4.79
CA PHE A 372 8.24 -15.45 -4.76
C PHE A 372 8.82 -14.97 -3.44
N LYS A 373 10.04 -14.44 -3.50
CA LYS A 373 10.73 -13.85 -2.35
C LYS A 373 10.33 -12.40 -2.22
N THR A 374 10.00 -12.00 -1.03
CA THR A 374 9.70 -10.61 -0.72
C THR A 374 10.37 -10.21 0.59
N PHE A 375 10.70 -8.93 0.72
CA PHE A 375 11.16 -8.38 1.96
C PHE A 375 10.68 -6.95 2.17
N GLN A 376 10.57 -6.58 3.43
CA GLN A 376 10.38 -5.20 3.87
C GLN A 376 11.30 -4.92 5.05
N ARG A 377 11.49 -3.65 5.33
CA ARG A 377 12.30 -3.20 6.47
C ARG A 377 11.41 -2.39 7.40
N VAL A 378 11.34 -2.81 8.66
CA VAL A 378 10.50 -2.20 9.68
C VAL A 378 11.22 -2.20 11.02
N ASP A 379 11.02 -1.17 11.81
CA ASP A 379 11.39 -1.14 13.23
C ASP A 379 10.24 -0.56 14.06
N GLY A 380 10.20 -0.86 15.33
CA GLY A 380 9.19 -0.37 16.27
C GLY A 380 9.74 -0.27 17.67
N LYS A 381 9.42 0.83 18.34
CA LYS A 381 9.79 1.09 19.74
C LYS A 381 8.75 1.90 20.47
N LEU A 382 8.56 1.62 21.74
CA LEU A 382 7.78 2.47 22.63
C LEU A 382 8.60 3.72 22.97
N THR A 383 8.06 4.90 22.69
CA THR A 383 8.77 6.18 22.89
C THR A 383 8.75 6.62 24.35
N LEU A 384 7.73 6.25 25.10
CA LEU A 384 7.57 6.63 26.49
C LEU A 384 7.04 5.44 27.30
N ALA A 385 7.87 4.87 28.15
CA ALA A 385 7.55 3.63 28.89
C ALA A 385 6.35 3.76 29.83
N GLU A 386 6.16 4.93 30.43
CA GLU A 386 5.07 5.21 31.39
C GLU A 386 3.67 5.17 30.78
N THR A 387 3.55 5.31 29.44
CA THR A 387 2.25 5.36 28.72
C THR A 387 1.58 4.00 28.61
N VAL A 388 2.32 2.94 28.87
CA VAL A 388 1.85 1.56 28.79
C VAL A 388 2.24 0.81 30.03
N LYS A 389 1.27 0.17 30.66
CA LYS A 389 1.43 -0.64 31.86
C LYS A 389 1.07 -2.11 31.60
N THR A 390 1.74 -3.01 32.26
CA THR A 390 1.49 -4.46 32.15
C THR A 390 1.03 -5.04 33.48
N LEU A 391 0.10 -6.00 33.41
CA LEU A 391 -0.16 -6.91 34.51
C LEU A 391 0.87 -8.04 34.40
N THR A 392 1.69 -8.22 35.42
CA THR A 392 2.71 -9.27 35.45
C THR A 392 2.28 -10.35 36.44
N CYS A 393 2.19 -11.59 35.98
CA CYS A 393 1.91 -12.69 36.89
C CYS A 393 3.09 -12.91 37.85
N LYS A 394 2.78 -13.25 39.12
CA LYS A 394 3.80 -13.58 40.11
C LYS A 394 4.73 -14.65 39.56
N ALA A 395 6.03 -14.47 39.72
CA ALA A 395 6.97 -15.57 39.51
C ALA A 395 6.71 -16.67 40.55
N SER A 396 6.91 -17.91 40.17
CA SER A 396 6.71 -19.07 41.07
C SER A 396 7.63 -19.00 42.26
#